data_6db2e93f8bddf5950232431947f77510
#
_entry.id   6db2e93f8bddf5950232431947f77510
#
_cell.length_a   1.000
_cell.length_b   1.000
_cell.length_c   1.000
_cell.angle_alpha   90.00
_cell.angle_beta   90.00
_cell.angle_gamma   90.00
#
_symmetry.space_group_name_H-M   'P 1'
#
loop_
_entity.id
_entity.type
_entity.pdbx_description
1 polymer ?
#
loop_
_entity_poly.entity_id
_entity_poly.type
_entity_poly.pdbx_seq_one_letter_code
_entity_poly.pdbx_strand_id
1 'polypeptide(L)'
;HECFRMDTAAAERALRENTLTVKGKGGKVRIVPIEDDRITMMLQRLLEKTERGHKLLVPDGVPTDRAINAMQQFIIRHRDAICDPTVPGRRITFHGLRHTYAAEKYTSLVNDGMTPLDAHFTVSRLLGHERPDVTNIYLASVKGGTARGE
;
A
#
# COMPACT_ATOMS: atom_id res chain seq x y z
N HIS A 1 2.22 5.03 5.56
CA HIS A 1 2.25 5.77 6.84
C HIS A 1 0.90 5.70 7.56
N GLU A 2 -0.20 5.73 6.82
CA GLU A 2 -1.55 5.81 7.38
C GLU A 2 -1.93 4.53 8.14
N CYS A 3 -1.47 3.36 7.71
CA CYS A 3 -1.67 2.09 8.42
C CYS A 3 -1.10 2.09 9.85
N PHE A 4 -0.06 2.87 10.12
CA PHE A 4 0.51 3.01 11.47
C PHE A 4 -0.40 3.75 12.46
N ARG A 5 -1.50 4.33 11.99
CA ARG A 5 -2.52 4.98 12.83
C ARG A 5 -3.69 4.06 13.13
N MET A 6 -3.72 2.87 12.54
CA MET A 6 -4.79 1.89 12.73
C MET A 6 -4.73 1.33 14.16
N ASP A 7 -5.82 1.47 14.90
CA ASP A 7 -6.07 0.85 16.19
C ASP A 7 -6.88 -0.44 16.04
N THR A 8 -7.11 -1.13 17.15
CA THR A 8 -7.88 -2.37 17.17
C THR A 8 -9.30 -2.19 16.63
N ALA A 9 -9.97 -1.08 16.94
CA ALA A 9 -11.35 -0.83 16.48
C ALA A 9 -11.41 -0.62 14.95
N ALA A 10 -10.40 0.06 14.38
CA ALA A 10 -10.29 0.24 12.94
C ALA A 10 -9.98 -1.08 12.23
N ALA A 11 -9.14 -1.93 12.82
CA ALA A 11 -8.83 -3.25 12.28
C ALA A 11 -10.02 -4.23 12.33
N GLU A 12 -10.77 -4.27 13.45
CA GLU A 12 -12.00 -5.04 13.56
C GLU A 12 -13.04 -4.63 12.51
N ARG A 13 -13.15 -3.32 12.27
CA ARG A 13 -14.02 -2.79 11.21
C ARG A 13 -13.54 -3.22 9.84
N ALA A 14 -12.24 -3.14 9.58
CA ALA A 14 -11.65 -3.54 8.31
C ALA A 14 -11.91 -5.01 7.99
N LEU A 15 -11.81 -5.89 8.98
CA LEU A 15 -12.12 -7.32 8.83
C LEU A 15 -13.60 -7.57 8.56
N ARG A 16 -14.50 -6.83 9.24
CA ARG A 16 -15.95 -6.98 9.06
C ARG A 16 -16.41 -6.47 7.70
N GLU A 17 -15.86 -5.35 7.24
CA GLU A 17 -16.26 -4.67 6.01
C GLU A 17 -15.44 -5.10 4.78
N ASN A 18 -14.40 -5.91 4.99
CA ASN A 18 -13.39 -6.29 3.99
C ASN A 18 -12.77 -5.08 3.27
N THR A 19 -12.63 -3.96 3.99
CA THR A 19 -12.09 -2.69 3.48
C THR A 19 -11.24 -1.98 4.53
N LEU A 20 -10.23 -1.26 4.07
CA LEU A 20 -9.43 -0.35 4.88
C LEU A 20 -9.93 1.08 4.69
N THR A 21 -10.38 1.71 5.75
CA THR A 21 -10.66 3.14 5.76
C THR A 21 -9.38 3.90 6.08
N VAL A 22 -8.91 4.69 5.11
CA VAL A 22 -7.64 5.41 5.22
C VAL A 22 -7.88 6.90 5.20
N LYS A 23 -7.43 7.59 6.25
CA LYS A 23 -7.48 9.06 6.36
C LYS A 23 -6.13 9.66 5.96
N GLY A 24 -6.06 10.25 4.79
CA GLY A 24 -4.86 10.85 4.22
C GLY A 24 -4.63 12.32 4.62
N LYS A 25 -3.69 12.95 3.94
CA LYS A 25 -3.36 14.38 4.13
C LYS A 25 -4.60 15.24 3.85
N GLY A 26 -4.81 16.26 4.67
CA GLY A 26 -5.99 17.14 4.53
C GLY A 26 -7.30 16.53 5.02
N GLY A 27 -7.25 15.41 5.77
CA GLY A 27 -8.46 14.77 6.32
C GLY A 27 -9.25 13.93 5.31
N LYS A 28 -8.77 13.77 4.09
CA LYS A 28 -9.45 12.99 3.06
C LYS A 28 -9.52 11.53 3.43
N VAL A 29 -10.72 10.98 3.33
CA VAL A 29 -11.00 9.57 3.60
C VAL A 29 -11.13 8.83 2.27
N ARG A 30 -10.50 7.67 2.19
CA ARG A 30 -10.67 6.73 1.09
C ARG A 30 -10.88 5.33 1.64
N ILE A 31 -11.59 4.53 0.88
CA ILE A 31 -11.84 3.13 1.17
C ILE A 31 -10.99 2.31 0.20
N VAL A 32 -10.17 1.42 0.75
CA VAL A 32 -9.32 0.51 -0.02
C VAL A 32 -9.79 -0.91 0.25
N PRO A 33 -10.21 -1.68 -0.77
CA PRO A 33 -10.63 -3.07 -0.58
C PRO A 33 -9.47 -3.94 -0.10
N ILE A 34 -9.77 -4.93 0.73
CA ILE A 34 -8.83 -6.00 1.09
C ILE A 34 -9.08 -7.14 0.12
N GLU A 35 -8.14 -7.35 -0.79
CA GLU A 35 -8.27 -8.35 -1.88
C GLU A 35 -7.33 -9.55 -1.68
N ASP A 36 -6.52 -9.54 -0.62
CA ASP A 36 -5.53 -10.56 -0.33
C ASP A 36 -5.79 -11.14 1.08
N ASP A 37 -6.11 -12.41 1.15
CA ASP A 37 -6.37 -13.14 2.39
C ASP A 37 -5.21 -13.06 3.38
N ARG A 38 -3.97 -12.88 2.90
CA ARG A 38 -2.80 -12.69 3.77
C ARG A 38 -2.92 -11.42 4.61
N ILE A 39 -3.55 -10.37 4.09
CA ILE A 39 -3.81 -9.12 4.83
C ILE A 39 -4.83 -9.39 5.94
N THR A 40 -5.91 -10.10 5.64
CA THR A 40 -6.93 -10.52 6.61
C THR A 40 -6.31 -11.33 7.74
N MET A 41 -5.53 -12.36 7.40
CA MET A 41 -4.83 -13.21 8.38
C MET A 41 -3.84 -12.41 9.23
N MET A 42 -3.12 -11.47 8.62
CA MET A 42 -2.18 -10.60 9.35
C MET A 42 -2.91 -9.69 10.33
N LEU A 43 -4.02 -9.07 9.92
CA LEU A 43 -4.82 -8.22 10.81
C LEU A 43 -5.39 -9.00 11.99
N GLN A 44 -5.89 -10.22 11.75
CA GLN A 44 -6.36 -11.11 12.83
C GLN A 44 -5.27 -11.42 13.84
N ARG A 45 -4.08 -11.83 13.37
CA ARG A 45 -2.92 -12.13 14.24
C ARG A 45 -2.44 -10.92 15.04
N LEU A 46 -2.52 -9.73 14.45
CA LEU A 46 -2.17 -8.51 15.16
C LEU A 46 -3.20 -8.15 16.21
N LEU A 47 -4.49 -8.32 15.92
CA LEU A 47 -5.58 -8.10 16.89
C LEU A 47 -5.46 -9.00 18.11
N GLU A 48 -5.12 -10.29 17.93
CA GLU A 48 -4.93 -11.23 19.03
C GLU A 48 -3.80 -10.82 20.01
N LYS A 49 -2.83 -10.04 19.52
CA LYS A 49 -1.65 -9.62 20.28
C LYS A 49 -1.69 -8.18 20.78
N THR A 50 -2.68 -7.41 20.35
CA THR A 50 -2.77 -5.98 20.62
C THR A 50 -3.90 -5.71 21.62
N GLU A 51 -3.60 -5.01 22.69
CA GLU A 51 -4.61 -4.58 23.66
C GLU A 51 -5.62 -3.64 23.03
N ARG A 52 -6.86 -3.75 23.48
CA ARG A 52 -7.96 -2.95 22.94
C ARG A 52 -7.68 -1.45 23.05
N GLY A 53 -7.88 -0.74 21.97
CA GLY A 53 -7.63 0.71 21.85
C GLY A 53 -6.20 1.08 21.45
N HIS A 54 -5.28 0.11 21.44
CA HIS A 54 -3.88 0.33 21.04
C HIS A 54 -3.72 0.23 19.50
N LYS A 55 -2.63 0.78 18.99
CA LYS A 55 -2.30 0.72 17.57
C LYS A 55 -1.65 -0.62 17.22
N LEU A 56 -2.07 -1.22 16.10
CA LEU A 56 -1.58 -2.53 15.68
C LEU A 56 -0.09 -2.57 15.31
N LEU A 57 0.42 -1.50 14.72
CA LEU A 57 1.78 -1.46 14.15
C LEU A 57 2.71 -0.49 14.89
N VAL A 58 2.31 0.01 16.03
CA VAL A 58 3.10 0.94 16.85
C VAL A 58 3.16 0.41 18.27
N PRO A 59 4.34 0.05 18.78
CA PRO A 59 4.48 -0.37 20.18
C PRO A 59 4.04 0.72 21.14
N ASP A 60 3.54 0.32 22.31
CA ASP A 60 3.10 1.23 23.35
C ASP A 60 4.23 2.17 23.79
N GLY A 61 3.87 3.43 24.02
CA GLY A 61 4.84 4.46 24.40
C GLY A 61 5.74 4.94 23.26
N VAL A 62 5.65 4.36 22.06
CA VAL A 62 6.44 4.78 20.91
C VAL A 62 5.66 5.77 20.05
N PRO A 63 6.23 6.96 19.75
CA PRO A 63 5.64 7.87 18.78
C PRO A 63 5.51 7.23 17.39
N THR A 64 4.38 7.49 16.71
CA THR A 64 4.08 6.87 15.41
C THR A 64 5.15 7.18 14.33
N ASP A 65 5.71 8.37 14.34
CA ASP A 65 6.78 8.77 13.42
C ASP A 65 8.07 7.97 13.66
N ARG A 66 8.40 7.64 14.91
CA ARG A 66 9.52 6.75 15.23
C ARG A 66 9.30 5.33 14.74
N ALA A 67 8.08 4.79 14.88
CA ALA A 67 7.75 3.46 14.37
C ALA A 67 7.84 3.43 12.82
N ILE A 68 7.34 4.46 12.14
CA ILE A 68 7.46 4.62 10.69
C ILE A 68 8.94 4.67 10.27
N ASN A 69 9.75 5.48 10.96
CA ASN A 69 11.17 5.59 10.66
C ASN A 69 11.92 4.27 10.89
N ALA A 70 11.60 3.57 11.97
CA ALA A 70 12.19 2.25 12.24
C ALA A 70 11.91 1.25 11.12
N MET A 71 10.68 1.23 10.56
CA MET A 71 10.33 0.39 9.41
C MET A 71 11.08 0.80 8.14
N GLN A 72 11.21 2.09 7.89
CA GLN A 72 12.01 2.60 6.75
C GLN A 72 13.49 2.17 6.89
N GLN A 73 14.05 2.31 8.07
CA GLN A 73 15.44 1.88 8.34
C GLN A 73 15.60 0.37 8.24
N PHE A 74 14.59 -0.40 8.65
CA PHE A 74 14.59 -1.87 8.46
C PHE A 74 14.69 -2.22 6.96
N ILE A 75 13.85 -1.64 6.12
CA ILE A 75 13.88 -1.86 4.68
C ILE A 75 15.24 -1.45 4.07
N ILE A 76 15.80 -0.31 4.50
CA ILE A 76 17.10 0.16 4.02
C ILE A 76 18.22 -0.83 4.38
N ARG A 77 18.23 -1.33 5.61
CA ARG A 77 19.28 -2.27 6.09
C ARG A 77 19.19 -3.65 5.45
N HIS A 78 17.98 -4.10 5.14
CA HIS A 78 17.74 -5.44 4.60
C HIS A 78 17.48 -5.46 3.09
N ARG A 79 17.68 -4.32 2.40
CA ARG A 79 17.34 -4.19 0.97
C ARG A 79 18.00 -5.23 0.09
N ASP A 80 19.26 -5.56 0.35
CA ASP A 80 20.02 -6.52 -0.46
C ASP A 80 19.48 -7.94 -0.33
N ALA A 81 18.88 -8.28 0.83
CA ALA A 81 18.23 -9.56 1.07
C ALA A 81 16.82 -9.67 0.46
N ILE A 82 16.15 -8.54 0.21
CA ILE A 82 14.77 -8.48 -0.29
C ILE A 82 14.66 -7.95 -1.72
N CYS A 83 15.77 -7.47 -2.30
CA CYS A 83 15.83 -7.08 -3.72
C CYS A 83 15.89 -8.32 -4.62
N ASP A 84 15.22 -8.24 -5.75
CA ASP A 84 15.37 -9.23 -6.81
C ASP A 84 16.77 -9.12 -7.42
N PRO A 85 17.62 -10.16 -7.30
CA PRO A 85 19.00 -10.11 -7.83
C PRO A 85 19.05 -10.04 -9.34
N THR A 86 17.96 -10.37 -10.05
CA THR A 86 17.90 -10.32 -11.52
C THR A 86 17.67 -8.91 -12.06
N VAL A 87 17.34 -7.95 -11.19
CA VAL A 87 17.10 -6.55 -11.57
C VAL A 87 18.11 -5.64 -10.87
N PRO A 88 19.34 -5.57 -11.39
CA PRO A 88 20.40 -4.78 -10.77
C PRO A 88 20.04 -3.28 -10.74
N GLY A 89 20.39 -2.61 -9.63
CA GLY A 89 20.19 -1.18 -9.45
C GLY A 89 18.77 -0.78 -8.97
N ARG A 90 17.81 -1.69 -8.90
CA ARG A 90 16.49 -1.42 -8.36
C ARG A 90 16.54 -1.36 -6.83
N ARG A 91 16.35 -0.17 -6.27
CA ARG A 91 16.32 0.03 -4.81
C ARG A 91 14.90 -0.07 -4.28
N ILE A 92 14.67 -1.04 -3.39
CA ILE A 92 13.41 -1.10 -2.63
C ILE A 92 13.38 0.03 -1.61
N THR A 93 12.27 0.78 -1.62
CA THR A 93 11.99 1.83 -0.63
C THR A 93 10.57 1.63 -0.09
N PHE A 94 10.32 2.15 1.12
CA PHE A 94 8.97 2.11 1.70
C PHE A 94 7.93 2.78 0.79
N HIS A 95 8.32 3.86 0.11
CA HIS A 95 7.45 4.51 -0.89
C HIS A 95 7.33 3.68 -2.18
N GLY A 96 8.36 2.94 -2.55
CA GLY A 96 8.36 2.05 -3.71
C GLY A 96 7.28 0.97 -3.65
N LEU A 97 6.92 0.49 -2.44
CA LEU A 97 5.81 -0.46 -2.26
C LEU A 97 4.48 0.11 -2.78
N ARG A 98 4.30 1.42 -2.69
CA ARG A 98 3.11 2.10 -3.25
C ARG A 98 3.12 2.11 -4.78
N HIS A 99 4.32 2.23 -5.39
CA HIS A 99 4.46 2.10 -6.85
C HIS A 99 4.15 0.69 -7.32
N THR A 100 4.66 -0.33 -6.61
CA THR A 100 4.36 -1.74 -6.90
C THR A 100 2.86 -2.01 -6.85
N TYR A 101 2.20 -1.62 -5.74
CA TYR A 101 0.75 -1.75 -5.62
C TYR A 101 0.00 -1.07 -6.78
N ALA A 102 0.39 0.15 -7.14
CA ALA A 102 -0.25 0.88 -8.23
C ALA A 102 -0.14 0.16 -9.58
N ALA A 103 1.06 -0.35 -9.88
CA ALA A 103 1.34 -1.06 -11.13
C ALA A 103 0.58 -2.40 -11.19
N GLU A 104 0.64 -3.20 -10.12
CA GLU A 104 -0.07 -4.48 -10.02
C GLU A 104 -1.59 -4.30 -10.13
N LYS A 105 -2.15 -3.34 -9.39
CA LYS A 105 -3.58 -3.06 -9.43
C LYS A 105 -4.05 -2.57 -10.78
N TYR A 106 -3.28 -1.68 -11.43
CA TYR A 106 -3.58 -1.23 -12.79
C TYR A 106 -3.60 -2.41 -13.77
N THR A 107 -2.56 -3.25 -13.74
CA THR A 107 -2.44 -4.41 -14.62
C THR A 107 -3.60 -5.40 -14.40
N SER A 108 -3.95 -5.68 -13.15
CA SER A 108 -5.10 -6.53 -12.81
C SER A 108 -6.39 -5.99 -13.42
N LEU A 109 -6.71 -4.71 -13.19
CA LEU A 109 -7.94 -4.08 -13.69
C LEU A 109 -8.04 -4.12 -15.23
N VAL A 110 -6.93 -3.90 -15.92
CA VAL A 110 -6.89 -3.98 -17.40
C VAL A 110 -7.08 -5.42 -17.86
N ASN A 111 -6.44 -6.40 -17.21
CA ASN A 111 -6.61 -7.82 -17.53
C ASN A 111 -8.03 -8.32 -17.28
N ASP A 112 -8.71 -7.75 -16.27
CA ASP A 112 -10.12 -8.01 -15.96
C ASP A 112 -11.10 -7.31 -16.92
N GLY A 113 -10.59 -6.65 -17.97
CA GLY A 113 -11.38 -6.04 -19.05
C GLY A 113 -11.72 -4.57 -18.85
N MET A 114 -11.19 -3.91 -17.81
CA MET A 114 -11.37 -2.47 -17.63
C MET A 114 -10.57 -1.68 -18.67
N THR A 115 -11.12 -0.58 -19.18
CA THR A 115 -10.35 0.27 -20.08
C THR A 115 -9.11 0.85 -19.38
N PRO A 116 -7.99 1.07 -20.10
CA PRO A 116 -6.79 1.65 -19.51
C PRO A 116 -7.04 3.00 -18.80
N LEU A 117 -7.98 3.78 -19.32
CA LEU A 117 -8.36 5.07 -18.73
C LEU A 117 -9.09 4.88 -17.40
N ASP A 118 -10.10 4.00 -17.35
CA ASP A 118 -10.86 3.74 -16.12
C ASP A 118 -10.00 3.07 -15.06
N ALA A 119 -9.11 2.13 -15.44
CA ALA A 119 -8.13 1.53 -14.56
C ALA A 119 -7.22 2.60 -13.94
N HIS A 120 -6.74 3.55 -14.76
CA HIS A 120 -5.93 4.67 -14.28
C HIS A 120 -6.68 5.54 -13.25
N PHE A 121 -7.92 5.93 -13.54
CA PHE A 121 -8.76 6.69 -12.61
C PHE A 121 -9.04 5.91 -11.32
N THR A 122 -9.29 4.61 -11.41
CA THR A 122 -9.54 3.74 -10.26
C THR A 122 -8.31 3.68 -9.36
N VAL A 123 -7.13 3.40 -9.92
CA VAL A 123 -5.87 3.39 -9.16
C VAL A 123 -5.59 4.75 -8.54
N SER A 124 -5.81 5.84 -9.26
CA SER A 124 -5.63 7.21 -8.75
C SER A 124 -6.47 7.45 -7.49
N ARG A 125 -7.74 7.04 -7.50
CA ARG A 125 -8.63 7.15 -6.33
C ARG A 125 -8.15 6.29 -5.15
N LEU A 126 -7.76 5.04 -5.40
CA LEU A 126 -7.22 4.14 -4.37
C LEU A 126 -5.95 4.72 -3.73
N LEU A 127 -5.11 5.36 -4.51
CA LEU A 127 -3.92 6.08 -4.02
C LEU A 127 -4.25 7.40 -3.31
N GLY A 128 -5.46 7.94 -3.48
CA GLY A 128 -5.88 9.21 -2.91
C GLY A 128 -5.26 10.42 -3.62
N HIS A 129 -5.00 10.30 -4.91
CA HIS A 129 -4.58 11.43 -5.74
C HIS A 129 -5.81 12.23 -6.18
N GLU A 130 -5.76 13.56 -6.09
CA GLU A 130 -6.82 14.44 -6.57
C GLU A 130 -6.80 14.56 -8.09
N ARG A 131 -5.60 14.48 -8.64
CA ARG A 131 -5.33 14.64 -10.07
C ARG A 131 -4.78 13.33 -10.60
N PRO A 132 -5.45 12.74 -11.60
CA PRO A 132 -5.02 11.47 -12.21
C PRO A 132 -3.62 11.51 -12.82
N ASP A 133 -3.20 12.68 -13.32
CA ASP A 133 -1.85 12.87 -13.89
C ASP A 133 -0.71 12.53 -12.92
N VAL A 134 -0.92 12.74 -11.62
CA VAL A 134 0.04 12.33 -10.58
C VAL A 134 0.27 10.82 -10.58
N THR A 135 -0.74 10.03 -10.95
CA THR A 135 -0.64 8.57 -11.01
C THR A 135 0.23 8.09 -12.17
N ASN A 136 0.45 8.89 -13.21
CA ASN A 136 1.30 8.52 -14.34
C ASN A 136 2.73 8.18 -13.92
N ILE A 137 3.27 8.84 -12.90
CA ILE A 137 4.62 8.54 -12.36
C ILE A 137 4.68 7.11 -11.83
N TYR A 138 3.59 6.63 -11.20
CA TYR A 138 3.50 5.28 -10.63
C TYR A 138 3.32 4.20 -11.70
N LEU A 139 2.73 4.55 -12.84
CA LEU A 139 2.43 3.63 -13.93
C LEU A 139 3.45 3.68 -15.07
N ALA A 140 4.47 4.52 -14.98
CA ALA A 140 5.49 4.67 -16.02
C ALA A 140 6.19 3.35 -16.36
N SER A 141 6.43 2.48 -15.37
CA SER A 141 7.05 1.18 -15.57
C SER A 141 6.14 0.19 -16.33
N VAL A 142 4.83 0.33 -16.23
CA VAL A 142 3.86 -0.53 -16.95
C VAL A 142 3.73 -0.08 -18.39
N LYS A 143 3.66 1.24 -18.63
CA LYS A 143 3.53 1.82 -19.98
C LYS A 143 4.79 1.66 -20.84
N GLY A 144 5.97 1.61 -20.21
CA GLY A 144 7.25 1.41 -20.92
C GLY A 144 7.52 -0.04 -21.39
N GLY A 145 6.79 -1.01 -20.83
CA GLY A 145 6.91 -2.42 -21.23
C GLY A 145 6.17 -2.79 -22.51
N THR A 146 5.16 -2.02 -22.91
CA THR A 146 4.38 -2.26 -24.15
C THR A 146 4.99 -1.66 -25.41
N ALA A 147 6.07 -0.88 -25.31
CA ALA A 147 6.74 -0.25 -26.46
C ALA A 147 7.95 -1.02 -26.99
N ARG A 148 8.18 -2.28 -26.57
CA ARG A 148 9.24 -3.16 -27.09
C ARG A 148 8.68 -4.43 -27.71
N GLY A 149 7.78 -4.27 -28.67
CA GLY A 149 7.21 -5.38 -29.40
C GLY A 149 6.65 -4.89 -30.74
N GLU A 150 7.54 -4.38 -31.59
CA GLU A 150 7.42 -4.38 -33.06
C GLU A 150 8.82 -4.49 -33.64
#